data_bd05ca51a15c92b8cd455d5b3934534c
#
_entry.id   bd05ca51a15c92b8cd455d5b3934534c
#
_cell.length_a   1.000
_cell.length_b   1.000
_cell.length_c   1.000
_cell.angle_alpha   90.00
_cell.angle_beta   90.00
_cell.angle_gamma   90.00
#
_symmetry.space_group_name_H-M   'P 1'
#
loop_
_entity.id
_entity.type
_entity.pdbx_description
1 polymer ?
#
loop_
_entity_poly.entity_id
_entity_poly.type
_entity_poly.pdbx_seq_one_letter_code
_entity_poly.pdbx_strand_id
1 'polypeptide(L)'
;KSDLIEENVNDENDNQKNINDKLNDRIVQETNESRQSTEDDEEFPLDHRSEQQPKASRHSKKHKLLSKFTSKKEKETSTSFNSNEKVTQIKPLSLEEKRAIRRKKQKRIQYTIITLLILIIVLILLYMVTPLSKISNVNVKGNNNVSTSKIKKELNVTLRSRMYTFSKNKAIRNLKQNPLIKEVDIHKQLPNTLTVNVTEYQIVGLEKNKDKYVPIIEDGKELTEYKDEVSHDGPIIDGFKGDKKTRIIKALSEMSPKVRNLIAEVSYAPTKNKQSRIKIFTKDNMQVIGDITTIADKMQYYPQMSQSLSRDDSGELKTNGYIDLSVGASFIPYQGSS
;
A
#
# COMPACT_ATOMS: atom_id res chain seq x y z
N LYS A 1 32.66 -57.60 0.26
CA LYS A 1 32.84 -56.23 0.88
C LYS A 1 32.74 -55.10 -0.15
N SER A 2 33.03 -55.36 -1.44
CA SER A 2 32.85 -54.37 -2.51
C SER A 2 31.40 -54.23 -2.96
N ASP A 3 30.63 -55.30 -2.97
CA ASP A 3 29.26 -55.31 -3.47
C ASP A 3 28.26 -54.55 -2.55
N LEU A 4 28.53 -54.55 -1.23
CA LEU A 4 27.72 -53.79 -0.26
C LEU A 4 27.95 -52.27 -0.28
N ILE A 5 29.11 -51.84 -0.84
CA ILE A 5 29.41 -50.39 -0.96
C ILE A 5 28.80 -49.83 -2.24
N GLU A 6 28.71 -50.60 -3.33
CA GLU A 6 28.03 -50.18 -4.56
C GLU A 6 26.52 -50.12 -4.42
N GLU A 7 25.91 -51.00 -3.63
CA GLU A 7 24.47 -50.99 -3.38
C GLU A 7 24.05 -49.79 -2.56
N ASN A 8 24.80 -49.39 -1.52
CA ASN A 8 24.53 -48.20 -0.73
C ASN A 8 24.69 -46.85 -1.51
N VAL A 9 25.69 -46.80 -2.41
CA VAL A 9 25.90 -45.58 -3.23
C VAL A 9 24.82 -45.42 -4.28
N ASN A 10 24.24 -46.51 -4.80
CA ASN A 10 23.14 -46.46 -5.76
C ASN A 10 21.82 -46.06 -5.07
N ASP A 11 21.54 -46.54 -3.88
CA ASP A 11 20.34 -46.17 -3.09
C ASP A 11 20.35 -44.69 -2.67
N GLU A 12 21.52 -44.14 -2.32
CA GLU A 12 21.67 -42.70 -2.02
C GLU A 12 21.46 -41.82 -3.27
N ASN A 13 22.00 -42.23 -4.42
CA ASN A 13 21.81 -41.51 -5.69
C ASN A 13 20.35 -41.53 -6.16
N ASP A 14 19.66 -42.65 -6.03
CA ASP A 14 18.24 -42.77 -6.41
C ASP A 14 17.35 -41.99 -5.46
N ASN A 15 17.63 -41.96 -4.16
CA ASN A 15 16.90 -41.16 -3.20
C ASN A 15 17.09 -39.65 -3.47
N GLN A 16 18.29 -39.23 -3.83
CA GLN A 16 18.61 -37.84 -4.17
C GLN A 16 17.96 -37.37 -5.47
N LYS A 17 17.94 -38.24 -6.49
CA LYS A 17 17.24 -37.97 -7.74
C LYS A 17 15.73 -37.79 -7.49
N ASN A 18 15.13 -38.64 -6.65
CA ASN A 18 13.72 -38.56 -6.30
C ASN A 18 13.36 -37.27 -5.53
N ILE A 19 14.25 -36.78 -4.63
CA ILE A 19 14.06 -35.51 -3.93
C ILE A 19 14.13 -34.34 -4.93
N ASN A 20 15.11 -34.32 -5.81
CA ASN A 20 15.27 -33.25 -6.78
C ASN A 20 14.14 -33.22 -7.82
N ASP A 21 13.66 -34.36 -8.27
CA ASP A 21 12.51 -34.46 -9.18
C ASP A 21 11.24 -33.96 -8.52
N LYS A 22 10.95 -34.32 -7.26
CA LYS A 22 9.81 -33.80 -6.49
C LYS A 22 9.88 -32.29 -6.26
N LEU A 23 11.07 -31.73 -6.04
CA LEU A 23 11.27 -30.30 -5.87
C LEU A 23 10.99 -29.54 -7.18
N ASN A 24 11.52 -30.05 -8.30
CA ASN A 24 11.29 -29.44 -9.61
C ASN A 24 9.82 -29.52 -10.06
N ASP A 25 9.15 -30.65 -9.84
CA ASP A 25 7.74 -30.83 -10.18
C ASP A 25 6.84 -29.84 -9.41
N ARG A 26 7.12 -29.62 -8.11
CA ARG A 26 6.37 -28.62 -7.32
C ARG A 26 6.58 -27.19 -7.81
N ILE A 27 7.82 -26.81 -8.14
CA ILE A 27 8.13 -25.49 -8.68
C ILE A 27 7.42 -25.26 -10.02
N VAL A 28 7.38 -26.30 -10.89
CA VAL A 28 6.71 -26.22 -12.19
C VAL A 28 5.19 -26.12 -12.01
N GLN A 29 4.60 -26.84 -11.06
CA GLN A 29 3.17 -26.75 -10.78
C GLN A 29 2.75 -25.36 -10.28
N GLU A 30 3.47 -24.80 -9.29
CA GLU A 30 3.15 -23.47 -8.76
C GLU A 30 3.38 -22.33 -9.77
N THR A 31 4.39 -22.46 -10.66
CA THR A 31 4.57 -21.50 -11.77
C THR A 31 3.46 -21.59 -12.80
N ASN A 32 2.88 -22.77 -13.03
CA ASN A 32 1.75 -22.93 -13.93
C ASN A 32 0.44 -22.44 -13.31
N GLU A 33 0.21 -22.68 -12.02
CA GLU A 33 -0.96 -22.17 -11.30
C GLU A 33 -0.94 -20.64 -11.19
N SER A 34 0.23 -20.02 -10.93
CA SER A 34 0.36 -18.57 -10.91
C SER A 34 0.25 -17.91 -12.29
N ARG A 35 0.52 -18.63 -13.39
CA ARG A 35 0.27 -18.16 -14.76
C ARG A 35 -1.21 -18.29 -15.14
N GLN A 36 -1.90 -19.33 -14.67
CA GLN A 36 -3.31 -19.54 -14.98
C GLN A 36 -4.23 -18.55 -14.23
N SER A 37 -3.81 -18.06 -13.05
CA SER A 37 -4.57 -17.04 -12.31
C SER A 37 -4.39 -15.60 -12.83
N THR A 38 -3.49 -15.35 -13.78
CA THR A 38 -3.26 -14.03 -14.40
C THR A 38 -3.84 -13.93 -15.83
N GLU A 39 -4.35 -15.03 -16.42
CA GLU A 39 -4.93 -15.01 -17.78
C GLU A 39 -6.46 -14.88 -17.81
N ASP A 40 -7.15 -14.95 -16.67
CA ASP A 40 -8.64 -14.94 -16.64
C ASP A 40 -9.27 -13.55 -16.36
N ASP A 41 -8.51 -12.45 -16.26
CA ASP A 41 -9.04 -11.15 -15.86
C ASP A 41 -8.77 -9.97 -16.81
N GLU A 42 -8.60 -10.16 -18.12
CA GLU A 42 -8.64 -9.04 -19.08
C GLU A 42 -9.27 -9.42 -20.42
N GLU A 43 -10.60 -9.49 -20.48
CA GLU A 43 -11.34 -9.38 -21.74
C GLU A 43 -12.08 -8.03 -21.78
N PHE A 44 -11.45 -7.01 -22.39
CA PHE A 44 -12.10 -5.77 -22.81
C PHE A 44 -12.77 -5.98 -24.16
N PRO A 45 -14.09 -5.75 -24.33
CA PRO A 45 -14.73 -5.79 -25.62
C PRO A 45 -14.41 -4.54 -26.43
N LEU A 46 -13.81 -4.71 -27.57
CA LEU A 46 -13.66 -3.70 -28.61
C LEU A 46 -15.01 -3.32 -29.19
N ASP A 47 -15.29 -2.03 -29.12
CA ASP A 47 -16.45 -1.33 -29.66
C ASP A 47 -16.44 -1.32 -31.19
N HIS A 48 -17.45 -1.91 -31.82
CA HIS A 48 -17.80 -1.69 -33.22
C HIS A 48 -18.96 -0.72 -33.34
N ARG A 49 -18.61 0.48 -33.71
CA ARG A 49 -19.44 1.59 -34.20
C ARG A 49 -20.35 1.16 -35.36
N SER A 50 -21.66 1.26 -35.19
CA SER A 50 -22.59 1.54 -36.28
C SER A 50 -23.74 2.42 -35.80
N GLU A 51 -23.91 3.51 -36.52
CA GLU A 51 -24.92 4.55 -36.39
C GLU A 51 -26.33 4.01 -36.50
N GLN A 52 -27.27 4.49 -35.65
CA GLN A 52 -28.61 4.93 -36.02
C GLN A 52 -29.32 5.56 -34.82
N GLN A 53 -29.64 6.84 -34.89
CA GLN A 53 -30.71 7.52 -34.15
C GLN A 53 -32.09 7.20 -34.83
N PRO A 54 -33.28 7.54 -34.26
CA PRO A 54 -33.61 8.28 -33.03
C PRO A 54 -34.80 7.68 -32.22
N LYS A 55 -35.04 8.11 -31.03
CA LYS A 55 -36.29 8.76 -30.52
C LYS A 55 -36.38 8.76 -28.99
N ALA A 56 -36.82 9.91 -28.55
CA ALA A 56 -37.01 10.35 -27.20
C ALA A 56 -37.93 9.52 -26.31
N SER A 57 -37.58 9.38 -25.03
CA SER A 57 -38.53 9.56 -23.93
C SER A 57 -37.78 9.99 -22.66
N ARG A 58 -38.03 11.24 -22.32
CA ARG A 58 -37.64 11.84 -21.03
C ARG A 58 -38.47 11.18 -19.93
N HIS A 59 -37.82 10.58 -18.92
CA HIS A 59 -38.40 10.45 -17.59
C HIS A 59 -37.47 11.06 -16.56
N SER A 60 -37.83 12.27 -16.17
CA SER A 60 -37.26 13.04 -15.09
C SER A 60 -37.57 12.36 -13.75
N LYS A 61 -36.55 11.89 -13.05
CA LYS A 61 -36.63 11.58 -11.61
C LYS A 61 -36.01 12.71 -10.83
N LYS A 62 -36.78 13.83 -10.67
CA LYS A 62 -36.53 14.86 -9.65
C LYS A 62 -37.85 15.48 -9.32
N HIS A 63 -38.54 15.00 -8.27
CA HIS A 63 -39.48 15.70 -7.43
C HIS A 63 -40.08 14.74 -6.40
N LYS A 64 -39.33 14.46 -5.36
CA LYS A 64 -39.89 13.80 -4.17
C LYS A 64 -39.21 14.32 -2.90
N LEU A 65 -39.37 15.62 -2.65
CA LEU A 65 -38.98 16.21 -1.35
C LEU A 65 -39.80 17.47 -0.95
N LEU A 66 -41.00 17.66 -1.48
CA LEU A 66 -41.82 18.84 -1.09
C LEU A 66 -43.32 18.54 -0.96
N SER A 67 -43.71 17.33 -0.54
CA SER A 67 -45.10 16.97 -0.33
C SER A 67 -45.43 16.51 1.09
N LYS A 68 -44.77 17.11 2.11
CA LYS A 68 -45.05 16.74 3.52
C LYS A 68 -45.60 17.88 4.37
N PHE A 69 -46.13 18.92 3.77
CA PHE A 69 -46.74 20.02 4.54
C PHE A 69 -48.04 20.51 3.93
N THR A 70 -49.00 19.64 3.66
CA THR A 70 -50.44 20.04 3.60
C THR A 70 -51.28 18.78 3.59
N SER A 71 -51.60 18.22 4.75
CA SER A 71 -52.78 17.40 4.91
C SER A 71 -53.46 17.78 6.19
N LYS A 72 -54.34 18.73 6.09
CA LYS A 72 -55.34 19.02 7.14
C LYS A 72 -56.72 18.80 6.52
N LYS A 73 -57.19 17.60 6.78
CA LYS A 73 -58.57 17.19 7.09
C LYS A 73 -59.69 17.95 6.40
N GLU A 74 -60.24 17.42 5.33
CA GLU A 74 -61.62 17.71 4.89
C GLU A 74 -62.57 16.79 5.63
N LYS A 75 -63.55 17.45 6.30
CA LYS A 75 -64.74 16.84 6.86
C LYS A 75 -65.88 17.18 5.92
N GLU A 76 -66.45 16.19 5.30
CA GLU A 76 -67.69 16.31 4.52
C GLU A 76 -68.82 16.77 5.42
N THR A 77 -69.50 17.82 5.01
CA THR A 77 -70.89 18.09 5.44
C THR A 77 -71.63 18.68 4.24
N SER A 78 -72.53 17.88 3.76
CA SER A 78 -73.57 18.27 2.75
C SER A 78 -74.50 19.24 3.36
N THR A 79 -74.73 20.43 2.74
CA THR A 79 -75.95 21.14 2.82
C THR A 79 -76.11 22.18 1.69
N SER A 80 -77.18 21.96 0.94
CA SER A 80 -78.09 22.89 0.22
C SER A 80 -77.53 24.11 -0.49
N PHE A 81 -77.85 24.14 -1.78
CA PHE A 81 -77.95 25.28 -2.67
C PHE A 81 -78.52 26.54 -2.02
N ASN A 82 -77.77 27.62 -2.06
CA ASN A 82 -78.38 28.96 -2.08
C ASN A 82 -77.58 29.88 -3.03
N SER A 83 -78.17 30.22 -4.14
CA SER A 83 -77.70 31.07 -5.22
C SER A 83 -77.53 32.49 -4.75
N ASN A 84 -76.31 32.91 -4.44
CA ASN A 84 -75.86 34.31 -4.45
C ASN A 84 -74.30 34.37 -4.25
N GLU A 85 -73.58 33.73 -5.12
CA GLU A 85 -72.13 33.94 -5.19
C GLU A 85 -71.87 35.19 -6.04
N LYS A 86 -71.43 36.26 -5.35
CA LYS A 86 -70.78 37.38 -6.01
C LYS A 86 -69.57 36.86 -6.74
N VAL A 87 -69.66 36.68 -8.04
CA VAL A 87 -68.52 36.41 -8.94
C VAL A 87 -67.60 37.63 -8.82
N THR A 88 -66.61 37.53 -7.97
CA THR A 88 -65.50 38.48 -7.94
C THR A 88 -64.75 38.29 -9.25
N GLN A 89 -65.00 39.18 -10.22
CA GLN A 89 -64.21 39.22 -11.47
C GLN A 89 -62.73 39.44 -11.10
N ILE A 90 -61.94 38.43 -11.21
CA ILE A 90 -60.49 38.51 -11.12
C ILE A 90 -60.03 39.31 -12.34
N LYS A 91 -59.85 40.63 -12.18
CA LYS A 91 -59.24 41.45 -13.23
C LYS A 91 -57.86 40.81 -13.60
N PRO A 92 -57.65 40.47 -14.85
CA PRO A 92 -56.31 39.96 -15.27
C PRO A 92 -55.30 41.09 -15.05
N LEU A 93 -54.27 40.80 -14.19
CA LEU A 93 -53.17 41.73 -13.92
C LEU A 93 -52.56 42.24 -15.24
N SER A 94 -52.42 43.56 -15.35
CA SER A 94 -51.82 44.20 -16.52
C SER A 94 -50.38 43.69 -16.73
N LEU A 95 -49.87 43.73 -17.95
CA LEU A 95 -48.48 43.32 -18.27
C LEU A 95 -47.46 44.10 -17.45
N GLU A 96 -47.73 45.33 -17.08
CA GLU A 96 -46.88 46.19 -16.25
C GLU A 96 -46.85 45.72 -14.80
N GLU A 97 -47.99 45.36 -14.23
CA GLU A 97 -48.08 44.80 -12.87
C GLU A 97 -47.37 43.46 -12.77
N LYS A 98 -47.50 42.59 -13.78
CA LYS A 98 -46.74 41.31 -13.86
C LYS A 98 -45.24 41.54 -13.91
N ARG A 99 -44.77 42.54 -14.67
CA ARG A 99 -43.37 42.96 -14.74
C ARG A 99 -42.87 43.51 -13.40
N ALA A 100 -43.66 44.33 -12.74
CA ALA A 100 -43.35 44.93 -11.42
C ALA A 100 -43.21 43.82 -10.34
N ILE A 101 -44.11 42.84 -10.33
CA ILE A 101 -44.06 41.71 -9.42
C ILE A 101 -42.80 40.86 -9.68
N ARG A 102 -42.48 40.59 -10.96
CA ARG A 102 -41.25 39.85 -11.32
C ARG A 102 -40.00 40.60 -10.88
N ARG A 103 -39.89 41.90 -11.09
CA ARG A 103 -38.78 42.74 -10.63
C ARG A 103 -38.65 42.76 -9.11
N LYS A 104 -39.74 42.84 -8.37
CA LYS A 104 -39.76 42.75 -6.89
C LYS A 104 -39.32 41.37 -6.41
N LYS A 105 -39.76 40.30 -7.09
CA LYS A 105 -39.33 38.90 -6.77
C LYS A 105 -37.84 38.71 -7.07
N GLN A 106 -37.32 39.21 -8.19
CA GLN A 106 -35.90 39.15 -8.53
C GLN A 106 -35.05 39.90 -7.51
N LYS A 107 -35.41 41.11 -7.13
CA LYS A 107 -34.72 41.87 -6.07
C LYS A 107 -34.72 41.13 -4.73
N ARG A 108 -35.82 40.52 -4.33
CA ARG A 108 -35.87 39.70 -3.10
C ARG A 108 -34.91 38.50 -3.18
N ILE A 109 -34.89 37.81 -4.32
CA ILE A 109 -33.94 36.67 -4.53
C ILE A 109 -32.50 37.19 -4.49
N GLN A 110 -32.19 38.32 -5.11
CA GLN A 110 -30.84 38.91 -5.05
C GLN A 110 -30.43 39.24 -3.60
N TYR A 111 -31.31 39.89 -2.84
CA TYR A 111 -31.04 40.20 -1.42
C TYR A 111 -30.87 38.93 -0.58
N THR A 112 -31.66 37.89 -0.80
CA THR A 112 -31.51 36.63 -0.07
C THR A 112 -30.17 35.95 -0.40
N ILE A 113 -29.74 35.99 -1.64
CA ILE A 113 -28.43 35.45 -2.05
C ILE A 113 -27.30 36.25 -1.40
N ILE A 114 -27.36 37.58 -1.44
CA ILE A 114 -26.35 38.45 -0.82
C ILE A 114 -26.29 38.21 0.70
N THR A 115 -27.44 38.14 1.36
CA THR A 115 -27.49 37.84 2.81
C THR A 115 -26.89 36.48 3.14
N LEU A 116 -27.16 35.45 2.32
CA LEU A 116 -26.58 34.12 2.49
C LEU A 116 -25.05 34.14 2.32
N LEU A 117 -24.55 34.87 1.31
CA LEU A 117 -23.13 35.07 1.11
C LEU A 117 -22.44 35.73 2.29
N ILE A 118 -23.04 36.81 2.81
CA ILE A 118 -22.53 37.52 3.99
C ILE A 118 -22.53 36.58 5.20
N LEU A 119 -23.59 35.79 5.40
CA LEU A 119 -23.65 34.82 6.48
C LEU A 119 -22.50 33.77 6.38
N ILE A 120 -22.23 33.24 5.18
CA ILE A 120 -21.14 32.30 4.95
C ILE A 120 -19.80 32.95 5.29
N ILE A 121 -19.56 34.18 4.85
CA ILE A 121 -18.31 34.92 5.16
C ILE A 121 -18.15 35.08 6.67
N VAL A 122 -19.22 35.48 7.38
CA VAL A 122 -19.19 35.60 8.85
C VAL A 122 -18.87 34.27 9.51
N LEU A 123 -19.46 33.15 9.07
CA LEU A 123 -19.16 31.82 9.61
C LEU A 123 -17.71 31.43 9.37
N ILE A 124 -17.15 31.74 8.21
CA ILE A 124 -15.72 31.48 7.91
C ILE A 124 -14.81 32.29 8.83
N LEU A 125 -15.10 33.58 9.01
CA LEU A 125 -14.33 34.44 9.91
C LEU A 125 -14.42 33.95 11.36
N LEU A 126 -15.62 33.56 11.78
CA LEU A 126 -15.84 32.99 13.12
C LEU A 126 -15.05 31.71 13.33
N TYR A 127 -15.01 30.78 12.33
CA TYR A 127 -14.16 29.60 12.35
C TYR A 127 -12.67 29.96 12.47
N MET A 128 -12.21 30.97 11.72
CA MET A 128 -10.78 31.37 11.74
C MET A 128 -10.34 31.92 13.11
N VAL A 129 -11.22 32.64 13.82
CA VAL A 129 -10.89 33.25 15.11
C VAL A 129 -11.05 32.28 16.28
N THR A 130 -12.02 31.36 16.20
CA THR A 130 -12.30 30.43 17.30
C THR A 130 -11.24 29.35 17.48
N PRO A 131 -11.19 28.69 18.65
CA PRO A 131 -10.32 27.52 18.90
C PRO A 131 -10.58 26.34 17.98
N LEU A 132 -11.73 26.27 17.30
CA LEU A 132 -12.11 25.20 16.37
C LEU A 132 -11.12 25.04 15.21
N SER A 133 -10.46 26.12 14.79
CA SER A 133 -9.45 26.08 13.73
C SER A 133 -8.06 25.66 14.19
N LYS A 134 -7.83 25.49 15.51
CA LYS A 134 -6.55 25.00 16.03
C LYS A 134 -6.39 23.52 15.71
N ILE A 135 -5.16 23.12 15.34
CA ILE A 135 -4.84 21.71 15.13
C ILE A 135 -4.79 21.04 16.50
N SER A 136 -5.78 20.21 16.80
CA SER A 136 -5.91 19.50 18.07
C SER A 136 -5.51 18.03 17.95
N ASN A 137 -5.78 17.42 16.79
CA ASN A 137 -5.53 16.02 16.56
C ASN A 137 -4.54 15.83 15.40
N VAL A 138 -3.53 14.98 15.61
CA VAL A 138 -2.59 14.56 14.58
C VAL A 138 -2.56 13.03 14.56
N ASN A 139 -3.14 12.45 13.51
CA ASN A 139 -3.19 11.02 13.28
C ASN A 139 -2.06 10.63 12.33
N VAL A 140 -1.09 9.85 12.81
CA VAL A 140 0.02 9.34 12.01
C VAL A 140 -0.26 7.89 11.65
N LYS A 141 -0.02 7.51 10.40
CA LYS A 141 -0.20 6.16 9.87
C LYS A 141 0.97 5.77 8.98
N GLY A 142 1.27 4.46 8.94
CA GLY A 142 2.29 3.89 8.06
C GLY A 142 3.71 3.98 8.58
N ASN A 143 3.92 4.53 9.78
CA ASN A 143 5.21 4.53 10.46
C ASN A 143 5.44 3.19 11.17
N ASN A 144 6.67 2.68 11.07
CA ASN A 144 7.12 1.44 11.70
C ASN A 144 8.38 1.67 12.53
N ASN A 145 9.45 2.15 11.91
CA ASN A 145 10.73 2.44 12.57
C ASN A 145 10.80 3.86 13.14
N VAL A 146 10.11 4.82 12.53
CA VAL A 146 10.07 6.20 13.03
C VAL A 146 8.93 6.35 14.02
N SER A 147 9.25 6.74 15.26
CA SER A 147 8.22 6.89 16.29
C SER A 147 7.22 7.99 15.95
N THR A 148 5.95 7.76 16.29
CA THR A 148 4.88 8.75 16.12
C THR A 148 5.20 10.09 16.80
N SER A 149 5.86 10.05 17.94
CA SER A 149 6.29 11.26 18.68
C SER A 149 7.30 12.08 17.89
N LYS A 150 8.26 11.43 17.22
CA LYS A 150 9.25 12.09 16.37
C LYS A 150 8.58 12.73 15.15
N ILE A 151 7.69 12.01 14.46
CA ILE A 151 6.92 12.55 13.33
C ILE A 151 6.13 13.79 13.75
N LYS A 152 5.41 13.74 14.88
CA LYS A 152 4.67 14.90 15.42
C LYS A 152 5.57 16.09 15.74
N LYS A 153 6.77 15.85 16.26
CA LYS A 153 7.77 16.89 16.53
C LYS A 153 8.29 17.53 15.25
N GLU A 154 8.61 16.73 14.23
CA GLU A 154 9.13 17.20 12.94
C GLU A 154 8.06 17.93 12.10
N LEU A 155 6.78 17.61 12.29
CA LEU A 155 5.66 18.38 11.73
C LEU A 155 5.64 19.84 12.21
N ASN A 156 6.30 20.10 13.33
CA ASN A 156 6.36 21.42 13.97
C ASN A 156 4.96 22.03 14.24
N VAL A 157 4.01 21.19 14.65
CA VAL A 157 2.67 21.61 15.07
C VAL A 157 2.73 22.06 16.52
N THR A 158 2.46 23.34 16.76
CA THR A 158 2.42 23.94 18.10
C THR A 158 0.95 24.18 18.54
N LEU A 159 0.74 24.48 19.80
CA LEU A 159 -0.58 24.86 20.35
C LEU A 159 -1.19 26.09 19.67
N ARG A 160 -0.41 26.87 18.92
CA ARG A 160 -0.85 28.05 18.16
C ARG A 160 -1.11 27.73 16.69
N SER A 161 -0.74 26.53 16.22
CA SER A 161 -0.93 26.14 14.82
C SER A 161 -2.41 26.02 14.47
N ARG A 162 -2.80 26.65 13.36
CA ARG A 162 -4.18 26.64 12.86
C ARG A 162 -4.27 25.93 11.51
N MET A 163 -5.40 25.31 11.24
CA MET A 163 -5.62 24.53 10.01
C MET A 163 -5.39 25.35 8.73
N TYR A 164 -5.75 26.63 8.71
CA TYR A 164 -5.60 27.48 7.52
C TYR A 164 -4.18 28.02 7.34
N THR A 165 -3.39 28.21 8.42
CA THR A 165 -1.99 28.67 8.33
C THR A 165 -0.99 27.54 8.20
N PHE A 166 -1.38 26.30 8.46
CA PHE A 166 -0.49 25.13 8.38
C PHE A 166 -0.05 24.87 6.95
N SER A 167 1.28 24.89 6.71
CA SER A 167 1.86 24.63 5.40
C SER A 167 2.23 23.14 5.26
N LYS A 168 1.49 22.40 4.44
CA LYS A 168 1.77 21.00 4.12
C LYS A 168 3.18 20.83 3.53
N ASN A 169 3.55 21.67 2.57
CA ASN A 169 4.83 21.56 1.88
C ASN A 169 6.03 21.75 2.82
N LYS A 170 5.91 22.67 3.79
CA LYS A 170 6.97 22.85 4.81
C LYS A 170 7.07 21.63 5.70
N ALA A 171 5.95 21.10 6.16
CA ALA A 171 5.91 19.91 7.00
C ALA A 171 6.47 18.68 6.27
N ILE A 172 6.11 18.47 5.00
CA ILE A 172 6.66 17.38 4.17
C ILE A 172 8.18 17.52 4.03
N ARG A 173 8.68 18.71 3.74
CA ARG A 173 10.14 18.93 3.65
C ARG A 173 10.87 18.64 4.96
N ASN A 174 10.28 19.01 6.09
CA ASN A 174 10.88 18.74 7.39
C ASN A 174 10.94 17.22 7.67
N LEU A 175 9.83 16.52 7.43
CA LEU A 175 9.76 15.06 7.60
C LEU A 175 10.73 14.31 6.68
N LYS A 176 10.86 14.75 5.43
CA LYS A 176 11.81 14.15 4.46
C LYS A 176 13.30 14.39 4.78
N GLN A 177 13.64 15.19 5.79
CA GLN A 177 15.00 15.25 6.32
C GLN A 177 15.38 13.99 7.09
N ASN A 178 14.40 13.23 7.57
CA ASN A 178 14.63 11.93 8.16
C ASN A 178 14.94 10.90 7.06
N PRO A 179 16.11 10.24 7.08
CA PRO A 179 16.55 9.33 6.03
C PRO A 179 15.66 8.09 5.87
N LEU A 180 14.88 7.74 6.89
CA LEU A 180 13.94 6.62 6.82
C LEU A 180 12.62 6.98 6.12
N ILE A 181 12.31 8.25 5.93
CA ILE A 181 11.04 8.66 5.34
C ILE A 181 11.16 8.77 3.82
N LYS A 182 10.50 7.86 3.12
CA LYS A 182 10.42 7.79 1.66
C LYS A 182 9.38 8.76 1.10
N GLU A 183 8.17 8.68 1.63
CA GLU A 183 7.04 9.48 1.17
C GLU A 183 6.16 9.94 2.32
N VAL A 184 5.58 11.13 2.16
CA VAL A 184 4.67 11.72 3.15
C VAL A 184 3.49 12.34 2.42
N ASP A 185 2.29 11.99 2.86
CA ASP A 185 1.07 12.65 2.43
C ASP A 185 0.30 13.19 3.65
N ILE A 186 -0.12 14.46 3.56
CA ILE A 186 -0.78 15.15 4.66
C ILE A 186 -2.17 15.62 4.21
N HIS A 187 -3.20 15.11 4.88
CA HIS A 187 -4.58 15.49 4.68
C HIS A 187 -5.09 16.34 5.84
N LYS A 188 -5.67 17.50 5.50
CA LYS A 188 -6.37 18.36 6.45
C LYS A 188 -7.83 17.91 6.55
N GLN A 189 -8.24 17.42 7.70
CA GLN A 189 -9.61 17.06 8.02
C GLN A 189 -10.21 18.11 8.94
N LEU A 190 -11.07 18.97 8.38
CA LEU A 190 -11.75 19.98 9.16
C LEU A 190 -12.67 19.33 10.22
N PRO A 191 -12.83 19.92 11.40
CA PRO A 191 -12.36 21.30 11.73
C PRO A 191 -10.91 21.39 12.22
N ASN A 192 -10.31 20.34 12.80
CA ASN A 192 -9.10 20.47 13.64
C ASN A 192 -8.13 19.28 13.58
N THR A 193 -8.27 18.38 12.61
CA THR A 193 -7.50 17.13 12.54
C THR A 193 -6.54 17.10 11.33
N LEU A 194 -5.29 16.71 11.54
CA LEU A 194 -4.35 16.37 10.49
C LEU A 194 -4.18 14.85 10.44
N THR A 195 -4.29 14.27 9.26
CA THR A 195 -3.90 12.88 8.98
C THR A 195 -2.62 12.88 8.18
N VAL A 196 -1.58 12.23 8.70
CA VAL A 196 -0.24 12.15 8.12
C VAL A 196 0.01 10.69 7.79
N ASN A 197 0.04 10.37 6.51
CA ASN A 197 0.42 9.06 6.01
C ASN A 197 1.90 9.10 5.65
N VAL A 198 2.68 8.21 6.24
CA VAL A 198 4.12 8.11 6.03
C VAL A 198 4.43 6.76 5.40
N THR A 199 5.27 6.76 4.39
CA THR A 199 5.87 5.55 3.84
C THR A 199 7.34 5.59 4.18
N GLU A 200 7.82 4.57 4.88
CA GLU A 200 9.23 4.44 5.24
C GLU A 200 9.98 3.61 4.21
N TYR A 201 11.28 3.89 4.06
CA TYR A 201 12.19 3.00 3.37
C TYR A 201 12.32 1.67 4.12
N GLN A 202 12.35 0.57 3.40
CA GLN A 202 12.60 -0.74 4.00
C GLN A 202 14.07 -0.90 4.38
N ILE A 203 14.33 -1.41 5.57
CA ILE A 203 15.66 -1.91 5.95
C ILE A 203 15.81 -3.27 5.28
N VAL A 204 16.80 -3.40 4.39
CA VAL A 204 17.00 -4.60 3.56
C VAL A 204 18.13 -5.48 4.06
N GLY A 205 18.99 -4.95 4.90
CA GLY A 205 20.10 -5.70 5.50
C GLY A 205 20.97 -4.84 6.38
N LEU A 206 22.01 -5.46 6.89
CA LEU A 206 23.00 -4.87 7.79
C LEU A 206 24.39 -5.01 7.17
N GLU A 207 25.18 -3.98 7.19
CA GLU A 207 26.58 -4.02 6.80
C GLU A 207 27.48 -3.85 8.02
N LYS A 208 28.53 -4.64 8.08
CA LYS A 208 29.53 -4.52 9.15
C LYS A 208 30.42 -3.32 8.89
N ASN A 209 30.34 -2.32 9.76
CA ASN A 209 31.24 -1.16 9.76
C ASN A 209 32.04 -1.13 11.06
N LYS A 210 33.32 -1.53 10.97
CA LYS A 210 34.20 -1.76 12.14
C LYS A 210 33.58 -2.81 13.08
N ASP A 211 33.19 -2.41 14.29
CA ASP A 211 32.62 -3.28 15.33
C ASP A 211 31.08 -3.18 15.44
N LYS A 212 30.44 -2.47 14.51
CA LYS A 212 28.98 -2.26 14.52
C LYS A 212 28.34 -2.71 13.22
N TYR A 213 27.10 -3.16 13.33
CA TYR A 213 26.26 -3.41 12.18
C TYR A 213 25.42 -2.18 11.89
N VAL A 214 25.51 -1.67 10.67
CA VAL A 214 24.81 -0.47 10.20
C VAL A 214 23.68 -0.90 9.27
N PRO A 215 22.42 -0.52 9.54
CA PRO A 215 21.31 -0.82 8.66
C PRO A 215 21.46 -0.13 7.30
N ILE A 216 21.11 -0.87 6.24
CA ILE A 216 21.03 -0.37 4.88
C ILE A 216 19.58 -0.39 4.45
N ILE A 217 19.11 0.73 3.90
CA ILE A 217 17.76 0.86 3.34
C ILE A 217 17.73 0.53 1.84
N GLU A 218 16.54 0.32 1.30
CA GLU A 218 16.31 -0.18 -0.07
C GLU A 218 16.90 0.70 -1.18
N ASP A 219 17.16 2.01 -0.91
CA ASP A 219 17.85 2.90 -1.84
C ASP A 219 19.38 2.79 -1.80
N GLY A 220 19.91 1.94 -0.94
CA GLY A 220 21.34 1.70 -0.76
C GLY A 220 22.05 2.58 0.26
N LYS A 221 21.31 3.48 0.93
CA LYS A 221 21.89 4.36 1.93
C LYS A 221 22.12 3.63 3.25
N GLU A 222 23.30 3.82 3.82
CA GLU A 222 23.65 3.35 5.16
C GLU A 222 23.19 4.34 6.21
N LEU A 223 22.59 3.85 7.30
CA LEU A 223 22.11 4.65 8.41
C LEU A 223 23.18 4.86 9.49
N THR A 224 24.40 5.21 9.08
CA THR A 224 25.57 5.30 9.97
C THR A 224 25.42 6.35 11.08
N GLU A 225 24.78 7.48 10.78
CA GLU A 225 24.61 8.61 11.71
C GLU A 225 23.20 8.67 12.32
N TYR A 226 22.37 7.67 12.05
CA TYR A 226 21.01 7.65 12.58
C TYR A 226 21.02 7.35 14.07
N LYS A 227 20.48 8.28 14.88
CA LYS A 227 20.59 8.25 16.34
C LYS A 227 19.47 7.53 17.06
N ASP A 228 18.34 7.31 16.36
CA ASP A 228 17.21 6.62 16.96
C ASP A 228 17.38 5.11 16.82
N GLU A 229 16.72 4.38 17.71
CA GLU A 229 16.62 2.93 17.60
C GLU A 229 15.84 2.56 16.34
N VAL A 230 16.47 1.77 15.48
CA VAL A 230 15.83 1.15 14.30
C VAL A 230 15.97 -0.35 14.43
N SER A 231 15.07 -1.08 13.80
CA SER A 231 15.21 -2.53 13.72
C SER A 231 16.56 -2.90 13.09
N HIS A 232 17.28 -3.77 13.78
CA HIS A 232 18.48 -4.42 13.27
C HIS A 232 18.14 -5.81 12.71
N ASP A 233 16.86 -6.03 12.37
CA ASP A 233 16.41 -7.26 11.74
C ASP A 233 16.70 -7.20 10.24
N GLY A 234 17.52 -8.11 9.78
CA GLY A 234 17.87 -8.22 8.37
C GLY A 234 19.11 -9.07 8.18
N PRO A 235 19.36 -9.53 6.95
CA PRO A 235 20.56 -10.28 6.61
C PRO A 235 21.80 -9.41 6.71
N ILE A 236 22.90 -10.00 7.17
CA ILE A 236 24.22 -9.39 7.06
C ILE A 236 24.63 -9.43 5.59
N ILE A 237 25.08 -8.30 5.05
CA ILE A 237 25.56 -8.17 3.68
C ILE A 237 27.08 -8.10 3.72
N ASP A 238 27.76 -9.15 3.21
CA ASP A 238 29.21 -9.26 3.30
C ASP A 238 29.90 -9.38 1.93
N GLY A 239 31.03 -8.70 1.79
CA GLY A 239 31.93 -8.81 0.64
C GLY A 239 31.47 -8.09 -0.64
N PHE A 240 30.33 -7.41 -0.65
CA PHE A 240 29.82 -6.70 -1.82
C PHE A 240 30.38 -5.29 -1.94
N LYS A 241 30.79 -4.91 -3.16
CA LYS A 241 31.29 -3.56 -3.48
C LYS A 241 30.72 -3.05 -4.81
N GLY A 242 30.61 -1.71 -4.93
CA GLY A 242 30.19 -1.04 -6.16
C GLY A 242 28.86 -1.57 -6.72
N ASP A 243 28.81 -1.82 -8.01
CA ASP A 243 27.59 -2.28 -8.71
C ASP A 243 27.00 -3.59 -8.11
N LYS A 244 27.84 -4.49 -7.61
CA LYS A 244 27.37 -5.73 -6.97
C LYS A 244 26.62 -5.46 -5.68
N LYS A 245 27.05 -4.46 -4.90
CA LYS A 245 26.35 -4.01 -3.69
C LYS A 245 24.96 -3.44 -4.05
N THR A 246 24.88 -2.58 -5.05
CA THR A 246 23.61 -2.02 -5.52
C THR A 246 22.64 -3.12 -5.98
N ARG A 247 23.14 -4.10 -6.74
CA ARG A 247 22.31 -5.22 -7.23
C ARG A 247 21.80 -6.12 -6.11
N ILE A 248 22.63 -6.46 -5.12
CA ILE A 248 22.16 -7.32 -4.02
C ILE A 248 21.16 -6.58 -3.12
N ILE A 249 21.36 -5.29 -2.87
CA ILE A 249 20.39 -4.46 -2.14
C ILE A 249 19.04 -4.45 -2.86
N LYS A 250 19.05 -4.25 -4.17
CA LYS A 250 17.84 -4.32 -4.99
C LYS A 250 17.18 -5.69 -4.90
N ALA A 251 17.92 -6.77 -5.08
CA ALA A 251 17.40 -8.13 -4.97
C ALA A 251 16.77 -8.40 -3.60
N LEU A 252 17.41 -7.96 -2.50
CA LEU A 252 16.86 -8.07 -1.15
C LEU A 252 15.61 -7.19 -0.95
N SER A 253 15.51 -6.02 -1.59
CA SER A 253 14.34 -5.16 -1.50
C SER A 253 13.12 -5.74 -2.23
N GLU A 254 13.34 -6.48 -3.31
CA GLU A 254 12.31 -7.16 -4.10
C GLU A 254 11.77 -8.42 -3.40
N MET A 255 12.54 -9.02 -2.48
CA MET A 255 12.07 -10.15 -1.68
C MET A 255 10.96 -9.72 -0.71
N SER A 256 9.97 -10.59 -0.52
CA SER A 256 9.00 -10.37 0.56
C SER A 256 9.69 -10.32 1.93
N PRO A 257 9.20 -9.52 2.89
CA PRO A 257 9.80 -9.47 4.23
C PRO A 257 9.89 -10.84 4.91
N LYS A 258 8.91 -11.72 4.66
CA LYS A 258 8.91 -13.09 5.20
C LYS A 258 10.12 -13.90 4.71
N VAL A 259 10.40 -13.84 3.41
CA VAL A 259 11.54 -14.56 2.79
C VAL A 259 12.85 -13.93 3.21
N ARG A 260 12.97 -12.61 3.15
CA ARG A 260 14.18 -11.89 3.56
C ARG A 260 14.56 -12.17 5.01
N ASN A 261 13.58 -12.29 5.90
CA ASN A 261 13.80 -12.58 7.31
C ASN A 261 14.31 -14.02 7.58
N LEU A 262 14.24 -14.94 6.63
CA LEU A 262 14.85 -16.26 6.74
C LEU A 262 16.37 -16.22 6.52
N ILE A 263 16.87 -15.18 5.87
CA ILE A 263 18.30 -15.02 5.58
C ILE A 263 19.00 -14.47 6.83
N ALA A 264 20.07 -15.12 7.24
CA ALA A 264 20.98 -14.63 8.28
C ALA A 264 22.10 -13.77 7.68
N GLU A 265 22.71 -14.28 6.58
CA GLU A 265 23.82 -13.60 5.91
C GLU A 265 23.77 -13.87 4.40
N VAL A 266 24.19 -12.89 3.62
CA VAL A 266 24.47 -13.03 2.20
C VAL A 266 25.90 -12.56 1.91
N SER A 267 26.72 -13.44 1.34
CA SER A 267 28.12 -13.18 1.05
C SER A 267 28.38 -13.23 -0.46
N TYR A 268 29.20 -12.31 -0.96
CA TYR A 268 29.65 -12.33 -2.34
C TYR A 268 30.71 -13.44 -2.53
N ALA A 269 30.42 -14.44 -3.34
CA ALA A 269 31.23 -15.64 -3.52
C ALA A 269 31.47 -15.98 -4.99
N PRO A 270 32.12 -15.09 -5.78
CA PRO A 270 32.35 -15.31 -7.21
C PRO A 270 33.28 -16.49 -7.48
N THR A 271 33.12 -17.09 -8.66
CA THR A 271 34.08 -18.05 -9.22
C THR A 271 34.54 -17.55 -10.58
N LYS A 272 35.60 -18.19 -11.15
CA LYS A 272 36.13 -17.82 -12.47
C LYS A 272 35.03 -17.72 -13.55
N ASN A 273 34.02 -18.60 -13.48
CA ASN A 273 32.97 -18.72 -14.49
C ASN A 273 31.64 -18.09 -14.07
N LYS A 274 31.46 -17.72 -12.79
CA LYS A 274 30.19 -17.16 -12.26
C LYS A 274 30.49 -15.96 -11.38
N GLN A 275 30.54 -14.77 -11.99
CA GLN A 275 30.85 -13.50 -11.31
C GLN A 275 29.71 -12.93 -10.48
N SER A 276 28.50 -13.42 -10.68
CA SER A 276 27.29 -13.03 -9.92
C SER A 276 26.91 -14.02 -8.82
N ARG A 277 27.77 -15.05 -8.59
CA ARG A 277 27.52 -16.07 -7.59
C ARG A 277 27.54 -15.50 -6.18
N ILE A 278 26.56 -15.88 -5.37
CA ILE A 278 26.45 -15.55 -3.96
C ILE A 278 26.26 -16.80 -3.12
N LYS A 279 26.59 -16.68 -1.85
CA LYS A 279 26.32 -17.67 -0.81
C LYS A 279 25.40 -17.02 0.22
N ILE A 280 24.36 -17.71 0.60
CA ILE A 280 23.41 -17.29 1.60
C ILE A 280 23.44 -18.30 2.74
N PHE A 281 23.47 -17.81 3.97
CA PHE A 281 23.21 -18.59 5.16
C PHE A 281 21.84 -18.19 5.70
N THR A 282 21.04 -19.19 6.01
CA THR A 282 19.68 -18.98 6.54
C THR A 282 19.66 -19.20 8.04
N LYS A 283 18.64 -18.70 8.70
CA LYS A 283 18.48 -18.79 10.16
C LYS A 283 18.23 -20.23 10.66
N ASP A 284 17.81 -21.11 9.78
CA ASP A 284 17.66 -22.56 10.03
C ASP A 284 18.91 -23.38 9.66
N ASN A 285 20.07 -22.70 9.63
CA ASN A 285 21.41 -23.28 9.39
C ASN A 285 21.61 -23.90 8.00
N MET A 286 20.79 -23.54 7.01
CA MET A 286 20.98 -24.01 5.64
C MET A 286 21.89 -23.05 4.87
N GLN A 287 22.76 -23.64 4.05
CA GLN A 287 23.52 -22.91 3.04
C GLN A 287 22.78 -22.94 1.70
N VAL A 288 22.66 -21.77 1.06
CA VAL A 288 22.08 -21.64 -0.27
C VAL A 288 23.09 -20.97 -1.20
N ILE A 289 23.28 -21.53 -2.37
CA ILE A 289 24.09 -20.96 -3.46
C ILE A 289 23.12 -20.35 -4.47
N GLY A 290 23.37 -19.11 -4.88
CA GLY A 290 22.51 -18.42 -5.83
C GLY A 290 23.27 -17.50 -6.77
N ASP A 291 22.49 -16.80 -7.59
CA ASP A 291 22.95 -15.74 -8.48
C ASP A 291 22.25 -14.43 -8.13
N ILE A 292 22.96 -13.32 -8.04
CA ILE A 292 22.41 -11.99 -7.66
C ILE A 292 21.21 -11.62 -8.53
N THR A 293 21.23 -12.00 -9.82
CA THR A 293 20.22 -11.58 -10.79
C THR A 293 18.89 -12.33 -10.70
N THR A 294 18.89 -13.51 -10.07
CA THR A 294 17.71 -14.37 -10.00
C THR A 294 17.29 -14.72 -8.57
N ILE A 295 18.10 -14.36 -7.58
CA ILE A 295 17.88 -14.81 -6.20
C ILE A 295 16.59 -14.26 -5.59
N ALA A 296 16.16 -13.06 -5.98
CA ALA A 296 14.92 -12.47 -5.49
C ALA A 296 13.71 -13.36 -5.78
N ASP A 297 13.63 -13.84 -7.02
CA ASP A 297 12.55 -14.72 -7.46
C ASP A 297 12.69 -16.15 -6.93
N LYS A 298 13.91 -16.68 -6.90
CA LYS A 298 14.13 -18.07 -6.52
C LYS A 298 14.04 -18.31 -5.02
N MET A 299 14.41 -17.34 -4.20
CA MET A 299 14.41 -17.51 -2.74
C MET A 299 12.98 -17.65 -2.18
N GLN A 300 11.93 -17.24 -2.90
CA GLN A 300 10.55 -17.46 -2.48
C GLN A 300 10.18 -18.95 -2.34
N TYR A 301 10.86 -19.84 -3.06
CA TYR A 301 10.66 -21.30 -3.00
C TYR A 301 11.42 -21.96 -1.86
N TYR A 302 12.38 -21.26 -1.26
CA TYR A 302 13.21 -21.78 -0.19
C TYR A 302 12.42 -22.40 0.99
N PRO A 303 11.33 -21.78 1.51
CA PRO A 303 10.60 -22.36 2.64
C PRO A 303 10.07 -23.77 2.37
N GLN A 304 9.55 -24.00 1.17
CA GLN A 304 9.01 -25.32 0.77
C GLN A 304 10.15 -26.33 0.58
N MET A 305 11.24 -25.89 -0.03
CA MET A 305 12.43 -26.73 -0.22
C MET A 305 13.01 -27.17 1.11
N SER A 306 13.23 -26.23 2.04
CA SER A 306 13.76 -26.53 3.37
C SER A 306 12.86 -27.51 4.14
N GLN A 307 11.54 -27.37 4.02
CA GLN A 307 10.57 -28.28 4.65
C GLN A 307 10.54 -29.68 4.03
N SER A 308 10.90 -29.83 2.76
CA SER A 308 10.90 -31.14 2.09
C SER A 308 12.13 -31.98 2.39
N LEU A 309 13.17 -31.39 2.99
CA LEU A 309 14.38 -32.10 3.37
C LEU A 309 14.14 -32.94 4.63
N SER A 310 14.65 -34.16 4.63
CA SER A 310 14.57 -35.08 5.76
C SER A 310 15.44 -34.60 6.94
N ARG A 311 14.80 -34.47 8.09
CA ARG A 311 15.44 -34.07 9.35
C ARG A 311 15.33 -35.23 10.37
N ASP A 312 16.27 -35.27 11.31
CA ASP A 312 16.21 -36.18 12.44
C ASP A 312 15.31 -35.62 13.58
N ASP A 313 15.24 -36.37 14.68
CA ASP A 313 14.40 -35.98 15.83
C ASP A 313 14.91 -34.72 16.56
N SER A 314 16.16 -34.31 16.32
CA SER A 314 16.75 -33.07 16.82
C SER A 314 16.49 -31.88 15.90
N GLY A 315 15.91 -32.11 14.71
CA GLY A 315 15.66 -31.10 13.68
C GLY A 315 16.84 -30.83 12.77
N GLU A 316 17.96 -31.57 12.89
CA GLU A 316 19.09 -31.48 12.00
C GLU A 316 18.86 -32.28 10.70
N LEU A 317 19.55 -31.89 9.63
CA LEU A 317 19.45 -32.62 8.36
C LEU A 317 20.04 -34.02 8.50
N LYS A 318 19.32 -35.04 8.05
CA LYS A 318 19.85 -36.40 7.97
C LYS A 318 21.06 -36.53 7.03
N THR A 319 21.09 -35.69 6.00
CA THR A 319 22.21 -35.59 5.06
C THR A 319 22.66 -34.13 4.99
N ASN A 320 23.89 -33.85 5.35
CA ASN A 320 24.45 -32.51 5.30
C ASN A 320 24.70 -32.07 3.84
N GLY A 321 24.28 -30.86 3.50
CA GLY A 321 24.41 -30.34 2.14
C GLY A 321 24.00 -28.88 2.02
N TYR A 322 23.84 -28.44 0.80
CA TYR A 322 23.38 -27.09 0.49
C TYR A 322 22.35 -27.10 -0.64
N ILE A 323 21.56 -26.05 -0.71
CA ILE A 323 20.61 -25.83 -1.79
C ILE A 323 21.26 -24.96 -2.87
N ASP A 324 21.24 -25.42 -4.12
CA ASP A 324 21.72 -24.65 -5.28
C ASP A 324 20.53 -24.09 -6.07
N LEU A 325 20.40 -22.76 -6.00
CA LEU A 325 19.40 -21.95 -6.73
C LEU A 325 20.03 -21.21 -7.93
N SER A 326 21.29 -21.48 -8.29
CA SER A 326 21.97 -20.72 -9.34
C SER A 326 21.39 -21.00 -10.74
N VAL A 327 20.99 -22.23 -11.04
CA VAL A 327 20.39 -22.61 -12.32
C VAL A 327 18.98 -23.14 -12.14
N GLY A 328 18.81 -24.15 -11.34
CA GLY A 328 17.52 -24.73 -10.93
C GLY A 328 17.34 -24.62 -9.42
N ALA A 329 16.62 -25.59 -8.86
CA ALA A 329 16.48 -25.77 -7.43
C ALA A 329 16.87 -27.22 -7.11
N SER A 330 18.02 -27.41 -6.45
CA SER A 330 18.54 -28.76 -6.15
C SER A 330 19.19 -28.76 -4.78
N PHE A 331 19.02 -29.87 -4.04
CA PHE A 331 19.79 -30.13 -2.84
C PHE A 331 21.06 -30.93 -3.24
N ILE A 332 22.20 -30.49 -2.77
CA ILE A 332 23.48 -31.10 -3.07
C ILE A 332 24.17 -31.49 -1.76
N PRO A 333 24.39 -32.79 -1.48
CA PRO A 333 25.08 -33.23 -0.27
C PRO A 333 26.56 -32.89 -0.33
N TYR A 334 27.15 -32.66 0.83
CA TYR A 334 28.60 -32.54 0.93
C TYR A 334 29.22 -33.90 0.75
N GLN A 335 30.23 -33.98 -0.13
CA GLN A 335 31.01 -35.21 -0.31
C GLN A 335 31.74 -35.55 0.99
N GLY A 336 31.50 -36.76 1.53
CA GLY A 336 32.17 -37.27 2.72
C GLY A 336 31.41 -37.15 4.04
N SER A 337 30.13 -36.77 4.03
CA SER A 337 29.24 -36.85 5.21
C SER A 337 28.54 -38.22 5.24
N SER A 338 29.27 -39.26 5.64
CA SER A 338 28.74 -40.56 6.02
C SER A 338 28.94 -40.78 7.50
#